data_929d9c4489ed83e0937d4ff3624def24
#
_entry.id   929d9c4489ed83e0937d4ff3624def24
#
_cell.length_a   1.000
_cell.length_b   1.000
_cell.length_c   1.000
_cell.angle_alpha   90.00
_cell.angle_beta   90.00
_cell.angle_gamma   90.00
#
_symmetry.space_group_name_H-M   'P 1'
#
loop_
_entity.id
_entity.type
_entity.pdbx_description
1 polymer ?
#
loop_
_entity_poly.entity_id
_entity_poly.type
_entity_poly.pdbx_seq_one_letter_code
_entity_poly.pdbx_strand_id
1 'polypeptide(L)'
;MALKFIQAYLYSSLEEYNRATWIGDGNSLFSGFLIYRGKLLFQGDRQEAESKFSLTIHDESYSFQSSYPEREWFYQEFLKYPAILEQYLQNFDLASIGTVSDMMPLYGENRIIVREGCKILFKLHKKETSHREGLFQLLQLMEFADNRVTSKDLGWGLGPMINSAGRMNRTDVALNLLLEENPELAKSGAKELQKLNEERKERTKRNIFKVDSFLKRKKERTERSVLFCYEPDFEPGVSGIVATRLVEEYKRPVLFITPDHGHAKGSIRAYGKENVLNLLKKAESVFLQFGGHKEAGGFSLEIDKIPELAKLIFDNADNWLAEEQMTSTSEQTESLISLKPEELNPKIFQELSIFEPFGHENPIPLYSIKNAKIYHTKPMTDGKHVRFRILGAPESIQCLIWNRGKDFLELISKSVSLDLWGSLEESTFRSKTSLQFIVNYFQESEN
;
A
#
# COMPACT_ATOMS: atom_id res chain seq x y z
N MET A 1 14.73 2.95 -9.48
CA MET A 1 15.15 4.36 -9.74
C MET A 1 15.98 4.90 -8.58
N ALA A 2 15.62 4.75 -7.33
CA ALA A 2 16.41 5.17 -6.16
C ALA A 2 17.84 4.54 -6.17
N LEU A 3 17.95 3.22 -6.39
CA LEU A 3 19.25 2.54 -6.46
C LEU A 3 20.16 3.14 -7.55
N LYS A 4 19.61 3.52 -8.70
CA LYS A 4 20.39 4.19 -9.78
C LYS A 4 20.89 5.58 -9.39
N PHE A 5 20.16 6.31 -8.58
CA PHE A 5 20.61 7.59 -8.02
C PHE A 5 21.72 7.39 -7.00
N ILE A 6 21.60 6.39 -6.11
CA ILE A 6 22.64 6.01 -5.14
C ILE A 6 23.94 5.75 -5.86
N GLN A 7 23.85 4.95 -6.90
CA GLN A 7 25.01 4.49 -7.66
C GLN A 7 25.67 5.63 -8.46
N ALA A 8 24.92 6.60 -8.96
CA ALA A 8 25.48 7.79 -9.62
C ALA A 8 26.16 8.77 -8.64
N TYR A 9 25.73 8.80 -7.37
CA TYR A 9 26.32 9.64 -6.33
C TYR A 9 27.54 9.01 -5.64
N LEU A 10 27.68 7.69 -5.68
CA LEU A 10 28.84 6.96 -5.11
C LEU A 10 30.14 7.18 -5.89
N TYR A 11 30.02 7.67 -7.12
CA TYR A 11 31.19 7.88 -7.97
C TYR A 11 31.54 9.36 -8.01
N SER A 12 32.76 9.70 -7.64
CA SER A 12 33.25 11.09 -7.61
C SER A 12 33.35 11.70 -9.01
N SER A 13 33.27 10.88 -10.06
CA SER A 13 33.32 11.32 -11.45
C SER A 13 32.54 10.39 -12.39
N LEU A 14 32.15 10.92 -13.56
CA LEU A 14 31.58 10.14 -14.65
C LEU A 14 32.53 9.04 -15.15
N GLU A 15 33.80 9.22 -14.96
CA GLU A 15 34.84 8.25 -15.32
C GLU A 15 34.79 7.04 -14.37
N GLU A 16 34.72 7.25 -13.07
CA GLU A 16 34.54 6.17 -12.09
C GLU A 16 33.21 5.43 -12.30
N TYR A 17 32.13 6.15 -12.53
CA TYR A 17 30.82 5.55 -12.84
C TYR A 17 30.84 4.61 -14.06
N ASN A 18 31.70 4.91 -15.05
CA ASN A 18 31.85 4.12 -16.26
C ASN A 18 32.90 3.01 -16.13
N ARG A 19 33.55 2.84 -14.98
CA ARG A 19 34.46 1.71 -14.74
C ARG A 19 33.69 0.45 -14.39
N ALA A 20 34.12 -0.67 -14.93
CA ALA A 20 33.70 -1.99 -14.46
C ALA A 20 34.57 -2.36 -13.26
N THR A 21 33.97 -2.54 -12.10
CA THR A 21 34.68 -2.78 -10.83
C THR A 21 34.42 -4.19 -10.35
N TRP A 22 35.46 -4.93 -10.02
CA TRP A 22 35.38 -6.23 -9.37
C TRP A 22 35.50 -6.09 -7.87
N ILE A 23 34.57 -6.70 -7.14
CA ILE A 23 34.59 -6.74 -5.67
C ILE A 23 34.61 -8.20 -5.26
N GLY A 24 35.70 -8.63 -4.63
CA GLY A 24 35.82 -9.99 -4.09
C GLY A 24 34.87 -10.21 -2.90
N ASP A 25 34.36 -11.42 -2.76
CA ASP A 25 33.44 -11.81 -1.69
C ASP A 25 34.12 -12.12 -0.35
N GLY A 26 35.43 -11.93 -0.27
CA GLY A 26 36.23 -12.19 0.93
C GLY A 26 36.59 -13.66 1.17
N ASN A 27 35.99 -14.60 0.43
CA ASN A 27 36.25 -16.04 0.57
C ASN A 27 37.33 -16.52 -0.40
N SER A 28 37.44 -15.91 -1.57
CA SER A 28 38.48 -16.16 -2.55
C SER A 28 38.78 -14.93 -3.39
N LEU A 29 40.00 -14.84 -3.94
CA LEU A 29 40.37 -13.77 -4.89
C LEU A 29 39.63 -13.89 -6.23
N PHE A 30 39.01 -15.04 -6.48
CA PHE A 30 38.36 -15.36 -7.76
C PHE A 30 36.85 -15.29 -7.70
N SER A 31 36.22 -15.40 -6.53
CA SER A 31 34.76 -15.22 -6.41
C SER A 31 34.41 -13.82 -5.94
N GLY A 32 33.35 -13.26 -6.48
CA GLY A 32 32.93 -11.90 -6.18
C GLY A 32 31.86 -11.36 -7.11
N PHE A 33 31.86 -10.04 -7.25
CA PHE A 33 30.81 -9.29 -7.94
C PHE A 33 31.41 -8.35 -8.98
N LEU A 34 30.89 -8.37 -10.20
CA LEU A 34 31.19 -7.37 -11.22
C LEU A 34 30.12 -6.28 -11.23
N ILE A 35 30.55 -5.06 -10.92
CA ILE A 35 29.67 -3.89 -10.93
C ILE A 35 30.09 -2.96 -12.08
N TYR A 36 29.12 -2.54 -12.88
CA TYR A 36 29.34 -1.58 -13.97
C TYR A 36 28.16 -0.60 -14.05
N ARG A 37 28.47 0.68 -14.10
CA ARG A 37 27.49 1.77 -14.05
C ARG A 37 26.51 1.59 -12.90
N GLY A 38 27.06 1.19 -11.75
CA GLY A 38 26.30 0.96 -10.54
C GLY A 38 25.29 -0.19 -10.60
N LYS A 39 25.42 -1.12 -11.51
CA LYS A 39 24.61 -2.34 -11.59
C LYS A 39 25.48 -3.56 -11.34
N LEU A 40 24.98 -4.48 -10.54
CA LEU A 40 25.52 -5.83 -10.50
C LEU A 40 25.30 -6.47 -11.88
N LEU A 41 26.38 -6.70 -12.62
CA LEU A 41 26.34 -7.38 -13.90
C LEU A 41 26.51 -8.89 -13.77
N PHE A 42 27.32 -9.32 -12.79
CA PHE A 42 27.69 -10.71 -12.64
C PHE A 42 28.09 -10.99 -11.17
N GLN A 43 27.74 -12.16 -10.71
CA GLN A 43 28.17 -12.73 -9.44
C GLN A 43 28.69 -14.13 -9.71
N GLY A 44 29.90 -14.44 -9.25
CA GLY A 44 30.51 -15.76 -9.45
C GLY A 44 32.01 -15.69 -9.56
N ASP A 45 32.58 -16.43 -10.52
CA ASP A 45 34.01 -16.47 -10.75
C ASP A 45 34.50 -15.32 -11.65
N ARG A 46 35.62 -14.72 -11.29
CA ARG A 46 36.20 -13.57 -12.02
C ARG A 46 36.58 -13.90 -13.44
N GLN A 47 37.17 -15.07 -13.70
CA GLN A 47 37.59 -15.46 -15.06
C GLN A 47 36.36 -15.66 -15.94
N GLU A 48 35.27 -16.16 -15.39
CA GLU A 48 33.99 -16.26 -16.08
C GLU A 48 33.44 -14.87 -16.43
N ALA A 49 33.53 -13.91 -15.49
CA ALA A 49 33.10 -12.53 -15.73
C ALA A 49 33.97 -11.87 -16.83
N GLU A 50 35.28 -12.02 -16.80
CA GLU A 50 36.19 -11.49 -17.81
C GLU A 50 35.93 -12.07 -19.20
N SER A 51 35.60 -13.35 -19.25
CA SER A 51 35.26 -14.02 -20.54
C SER A 51 33.91 -13.58 -21.10
N LYS A 52 32.98 -13.26 -20.25
CA LYS A 52 31.59 -12.95 -20.63
C LYS A 52 31.36 -11.48 -20.97
N PHE A 53 32.15 -10.58 -20.39
CA PHE A 53 32.01 -9.14 -20.58
C PHE A 53 33.32 -8.55 -21.09
N SER A 54 33.28 -7.98 -22.31
CA SER A 54 34.44 -7.28 -22.91
C SER A 54 34.65 -5.91 -22.28
N LEU A 55 34.91 -5.87 -20.96
CA LEU A 55 35.08 -4.67 -20.16
C LEU A 55 36.46 -4.69 -19.49
N THR A 56 37.10 -3.52 -19.36
CA THR A 56 38.30 -3.39 -18.51
C THR A 56 37.82 -3.40 -17.05
N ILE A 57 38.19 -4.44 -16.32
CA ILE A 57 37.77 -4.63 -14.92
C ILE A 57 38.88 -4.09 -14.02
N HIS A 58 38.49 -3.21 -13.09
CA HIS A 58 39.35 -2.62 -12.07
C HIS A 58 39.13 -3.32 -10.73
N ASP A 59 40.21 -3.64 -10.02
CA ASP A 59 40.17 -4.25 -8.70
C ASP A 59 39.94 -3.20 -7.62
N GLU A 60 38.98 -3.43 -6.76
CA GLU A 60 38.90 -2.77 -5.49
C GLU A 60 38.92 -3.84 -4.38
N SER A 61 39.92 -3.77 -3.51
CA SER A 61 40.11 -4.73 -2.41
C SER A 61 39.28 -4.28 -1.21
N TYR A 62 38.10 -4.84 -1.05
CA TYR A 62 37.30 -4.72 0.16
C TYR A 62 37.22 -6.09 0.85
N SER A 63 37.42 -6.13 2.16
CA SER A 63 37.20 -7.34 2.97
C SER A 63 35.78 -7.32 3.55
N PHE A 64 34.96 -8.27 3.18
CA PHE A 64 33.61 -8.44 3.73
C PHE A 64 33.58 -9.54 4.78
N GLN A 65 32.93 -9.28 5.90
CA GLN A 65 32.65 -10.27 6.96
C GLN A 65 31.16 -10.31 7.30
N SER A 66 30.26 -10.42 6.34
CA SER A 66 28.85 -10.59 6.67
C SER A 66 28.15 -11.59 5.75
N SER A 67 27.08 -12.19 6.26
CA SER A 67 26.22 -13.11 5.53
C SER A 67 25.37 -12.41 4.42
N TYR A 68 25.45 -11.10 4.32
CA TYR A 68 24.83 -10.27 3.27
C TYR A 68 25.77 -9.17 2.82
N PRO A 69 26.87 -9.51 2.13
CA PRO A 69 27.98 -8.59 1.82
C PRO A 69 27.53 -7.34 1.06
N GLU A 70 26.62 -7.47 0.11
CA GLU A 70 26.17 -6.36 -0.75
C GLU A 70 25.50 -5.22 0.04
N ARG A 71 24.68 -5.53 1.04
CA ARG A 71 23.93 -4.53 1.82
C ARG A 71 24.81 -3.85 2.85
N GLU A 72 25.63 -4.63 3.51
CA GLU A 72 26.53 -4.14 4.55
C GLU A 72 27.62 -3.24 3.94
N TRP A 73 28.15 -3.62 2.78
CA TRP A 73 29.12 -2.81 2.05
C TRP A 73 28.59 -1.43 1.67
N PHE A 74 27.41 -1.37 1.04
CA PHE A 74 26.76 -0.10 0.73
C PHE A 74 26.60 0.77 1.97
N TYR A 75 26.13 0.20 3.06
CA TYR A 75 25.93 0.92 4.31
C TYR A 75 27.27 1.43 4.90
N GLN A 76 28.29 0.60 4.93
CA GLN A 76 29.61 0.97 5.43
C GLN A 76 30.32 2.02 4.56
N GLU A 77 30.19 1.95 3.24
CA GLU A 77 30.71 2.98 2.35
C GLU A 77 29.97 4.32 2.54
N PHE A 78 28.65 4.30 2.69
CA PHE A 78 27.89 5.52 3.01
C PHE A 78 28.31 6.17 4.32
N LEU A 79 28.65 5.38 5.35
CA LEU A 79 29.11 5.92 6.63
C LEU A 79 30.44 6.66 6.54
N LYS A 80 31.27 6.39 5.52
CA LYS A 80 32.52 7.12 5.28
C LYS A 80 32.29 8.55 4.76
N TYR A 81 31.10 8.83 4.21
CA TYR A 81 30.77 10.12 3.59
C TYR A 81 29.49 10.71 4.19
N PRO A 82 29.49 11.13 5.46
CA PRO A 82 28.28 11.52 6.19
C PRO A 82 27.49 12.65 5.53
N ALA A 83 28.14 13.61 4.87
CA ALA A 83 27.46 14.70 4.18
C ALA A 83 26.70 14.22 2.93
N ILE A 84 27.28 13.30 2.17
CA ILE A 84 26.63 12.67 1.01
C ILE A 84 25.49 11.79 1.47
N LEU A 85 25.72 11.02 2.54
CA LEU A 85 24.68 10.20 3.15
C LEU A 85 23.49 11.05 3.60
N GLU A 86 23.72 12.16 4.28
CA GLU A 86 22.65 13.04 4.76
C GLU A 86 21.84 13.61 3.61
N GLN A 87 22.47 14.16 2.58
CA GLN A 87 21.80 14.68 1.39
C GLN A 87 21.04 13.58 0.64
N TYR A 88 21.58 12.38 0.60
CA TYR A 88 20.95 11.24 -0.03
C TYR A 88 19.73 10.76 0.76
N LEU A 89 19.88 10.62 2.09
CA LEU A 89 18.79 10.19 2.96
C LEU A 89 17.59 11.15 2.91
N GLN A 90 17.81 12.46 2.71
CA GLN A 90 16.73 13.41 2.54
C GLN A 90 15.73 13.02 1.45
N ASN A 91 16.20 12.42 0.36
CA ASN A 91 15.33 11.97 -0.73
C ASN A 91 14.48 10.73 -0.38
N PHE A 92 14.72 10.09 0.76
CA PHE A 92 13.87 9.00 1.26
C PHE A 92 12.48 9.47 1.64
N ASP A 93 12.27 10.78 1.85
CA ASP A 93 10.97 11.39 2.04
C ASP A 93 10.04 11.08 0.84
N LEU A 94 10.42 11.49 -0.37
CA LEU A 94 9.65 11.23 -1.58
C LEU A 94 9.65 9.75 -2.00
N ALA A 95 10.81 9.07 -1.83
CA ALA A 95 10.92 7.65 -2.16
C ALA A 95 9.98 6.80 -1.30
N SER A 96 9.85 7.11 0.00
CA SER A 96 8.93 6.41 0.90
C SER A 96 7.47 6.62 0.54
N ILE A 97 7.10 7.86 0.18
CA ILE A 97 5.75 8.19 -0.29
C ILE A 97 5.42 7.38 -1.55
N GLY A 98 6.33 7.37 -2.54
CA GLY A 98 6.16 6.61 -3.78
C GLY A 98 6.07 5.11 -3.54
N THR A 99 6.95 4.55 -2.71
CA THR A 99 6.99 3.12 -2.37
C THR A 99 5.67 2.65 -1.74
N VAL A 100 5.14 3.41 -0.77
CA VAL A 100 3.89 3.06 -0.10
C VAL A 100 2.67 3.32 -1.00
N SER A 101 2.67 4.42 -1.75
CA SER A 101 1.54 4.78 -2.63
C SER A 101 1.36 3.82 -3.81
N ASP A 102 2.45 3.20 -4.27
CA ASP A 102 2.45 2.20 -5.35
C ASP A 102 2.34 0.76 -4.79
N MET A 103 2.05 0.62 -3.50
CA MET A 103 1.87 -0.67 -2.81
C MET A 103 3.05 -1.63 -3.03
N MET A 104 4.28 -1.11 -3.05
CA MET A 104 5.47 -1.94 -3.16
C MET A 104 5.65 -2.80 -1.91
N PRO A 105 6.16 -4.05 -2.05
CA PRO A 105 6.44 -4.93 -0.92
C PRO A 105 7.36 -4.29 0.10
N LEU A 106 6.99 -4.28 1.40
CA LEU A 106 7.77 -3.65 2.47
C LEU A 106 8.78 -4.63 3.11
N TYR A 107 9.60 -5.24 2.29
CA TYR A 107 10.78 -6.01 2.73
C TYR A 107 12.06 -5.48 2.07
N GLY A 108 13.22 -5.92 2.57
CA GLY A 108 14.53 -5.52 2.04
C GLY A 108 14.70 -4.01 1.99
N GLU A 109 15.10 -3.49 0.85
CA GLU A 109 15.41 -2.06 0.64
C GLU A 109 14.19 -1.16 0.79
N ASN A 110 13.03 -1.59 0.27
CA ASN A 110 11.79 -0.83 0.39
C ASN A 110 11.42 -0.58 1.86
N ARG A 111 11.63 -1.59 2.73
CA ARG A 111 11.39 -1.44 4.17
C ARG A 111 12.32 -0.41 4.79
N ILE A 112 13.59 -0.39 4.40
CA ILE A 112 14.58 0.59 4.88
C ILE A 112 14.20 1.99 4.39
N ILE A 113 13.90 2.15 3.10
CA ILE A 113 13.48 3.43 2.51
C ILE A 113 12.27 4.00 3.23
N VAL A 114 11.25 3.19 3.48
CA VAL A 114 10.03 3.66 4.15
C VAL A 114 10.29 3.97 5.62
N ARG A 115 11.05 3.15 6.34
CA ARG A 115 11.39 3.40 7.74
C ARG A 115 12.16 4.70 7.93
N GLU A 116 13.21 4.91 7.15
CA GLU A 116 14.02 6.13 7.25
C GLU A 116 13.28 7.35 6.68
N GLY A 117 12.52 7.17 5.59
CA GLY A 117 11.69 8.23 5.02
C GLY A 117 10.63 8.74 6.00
N CYS A 118 9.98 7.88 6.76
CA CYS A 118 9.04 8.28 7.81
C CYS A 118 9.72 9.15 8.89
N LYS A 119 10.96 8.83 9.29
CA LYS A 119 11.73 9.65 10.25
C LYS A 119 12.05 11.03 9.68
N ILE A 120 12.44 11.09 8.41
CA ILE A 120 12.76 12.34 7.72
C ILE A 120 11.51 13.20 7.56
N LEU A 121 10.39 12.62 7.16
CA LEU A 121 9.11 13.32 7.06
C LEU A 121 8.66 13.88 8.41
N PHE A 122 8.91 13.15 9.49
CA PHE A 122 8.62 13.67 10.83
C PHE A 122 9.52 14.85 11.22
N LYS A 123 10.83 14.80 10.95
CA LYS A 123 11.75 15.92 11.15
C LYS A 123 11.34 17.13 10.31
N LEU A 124 10.93 16.91 9.05
CA LEU A 124 10.41 17.96 8.20
C LEU A 124 9.13 18.58 8.78
N HIS A 125 8.17 17.75 9.23
CA HIS A 125 6.95 18.22 9.90
C HIS A 125 7.25 19.09 11.13
N LYS A 126 8.26 18.73 11.93
CA LYS A 126 8.72 19.53 13.09
C LYS A 126 9.55 20.74 12.73
N LYS A 127 9.83 20.98 11.45
CA LYS A 127 10.70 22.04 10.95
C LYS A 127 12.15 21.93 11.46
N GLU A 128 12.59 20.72 11.77
CA GLU A 128 13.98 20.42 12.11
C GLU A 128 14.88 20.39 10.87
N THR A 129 14.27 20.26 9.69
CA THR A 129 14.89 20.36 8.37
C THR A 129 14.01 21.27 7.48
N SER A 130 14.60 21.86 6.42
CA SER A 130 13.90 22.84 5.55
C SER A 130 14.12 22.56 4.06
N HIS A 131 14.42 21.33 3.71
CA HIS A 131 14.82 20.97 2.34
C HIS A 131 13.67 20.88 1.32
N ARG A 132 12.38 20.90 1.75
CA ARG A 132 11.20 20.78 0.88
C ARG A 132 10.02 21.55 1.45
N GLU A 133 9.91 22.82 1.09
CA GLU A 133 8.85 23.68 1.64
C GLU A 133 7.45 23.20 1.25
N GLY A 134 7.24 22.80 -0.01
CA GLY A 134 5.93 22.29 -0.46
C GLY A 134 5.47 21.06 0.32
N LEU A 135 6.37 20.12 0.57
CA LEU A 135 6.07 18.92 1.35
C LEU A 135 5.84 19.26 2.83
N PHE A 136 6.62 20.21 3.39
CA PHE A 136 6.39 20.71 4.74
C PHE A 136 4.98 21.27 4.91
N GLN A 137 4.53 22.14 4.02
CA GLN A 137 3.18 22.71 4.07
C GLN A 137 2.08 21.65 3.95
N LEU A 138 2.32 20.59 3.16
CA LEU A 138 1.39 19.48 3.04
C LEU A 138 1.29 18.66 4.33
N LEU A 139 2.43 18.41 4.99
CA LEU A 139 2.50 17.71 6.28
C LEU A 139 1.83 18.52 7.41
N GLN A 140 1.82 19.87 7.34
CA GLN A 140 1.11 20.71 8.32
C GLN A 140 -0.42 20.59 8.24
N LEU A 141 -0.96 20.05 7.15
CA LEU A 141 -2.41 19.75 7.02
C LEU A 141 -2.81 18.40 7.61
N MET A 142 -1.84 17.63 8.14
CA MET A 142 -2.05 16.30 8.69
C MET A 142 -1.88 16.28 10.20
N GLU A 143 -2.63 15.41 10.87
CA GLU A 143 -2.43 15.09 12.28
C GLU A 143 -1.71 13.74 12.39
N PHE A 144 -0.61 13.70 13.11
CA PHE A 144 0.19 12.47 13.31
C PHE A 144 0.06 11.95 14.73
N ALA A 145 -0.04 10.61 14.85
CA ALA A 145 -0.01 9.95 16.13
C ALA A 145 1.39 9.98 16.75
N ASP A 146 1.46 10.06 18.09
CA ASP A 146 2.65 9.85 18.92
C ASP A 146 3.95 10.50 18.43
N ASN A 147 3.84 11.69 17.85
CA ASN A 147 5.01 12.41 17.37
C ASN A 147 5.87 11.61 16.38
N ARG A 148 5.25 10.80 15.54
CA ARG A 148 5.92 10.07 14.46
C ARG A 148 5.08 10.00 13.21
N VAL A 149 5.72 9.86 12.04
CA VAL A 149 5.07 9.51 10.77
C VAL A 149 5.24 8.01 10.53
N THR A 150 4.19 7.34 10.12
CA THR A 150 4.16 5.91 9.86
C THR A 150 3.83 5.60 8.40
N SER A 151 4.07 4.35 7.95
CA SER A 151 3.61 3.90 6.63
C SER A 151 2.10 4.02 6.45
N LYS A 152 1.31 3.91 7.53
CA LYS A 152 -0.14 4.13 7.54
C LYS A 152 -0.49 5.58 7.18
N ASP A 153 0.25 6.57 7.70
CA ASP A 153 0.05 7.98 7.35
C ASP A 153 0.38 8.25 5.88
N LEU A 154 1.38 7.57 5.35
CA LEU A 154 1.70 7.64 3.92
C LEU A 154 0.59 7.01 3.07
N GLY A 155 0.18 5.78 3.38
CA GLY A 155 -0.78 5.02 2.58
C GLY A 155 -2.21 5.54 2.65
N TRP A 156 -2.65 6.08 3.80
CA TRP A 156 -4.02 6.52 4.02
C TRP A 156 -4.19 8.04 4.07
N GLY A 157 -3.12 8.79 4.24
CA GLY A 157 -3.12 10.25 4.33
C GLY A 157 -2.42 10.91 3.15
N LEU A 158 -1.10 10.94 3.18
CA LEU A 158 -0.28 11.72 2.26
C LEU A 158 -0.35 11.23 0.81
N GLY A 159 -0.20 9.93 0.58
CA GLY A 159 -0.28 9.32 -0.74
C GLY A 159 -1.62 9.59 -1.44
N PRO A 160 -2.77 9.29 -0.81
CA PRO A 160 -4.08 9.62 -1.36
C PRO A 160 -4.30 11.12 -1.63
N MET A 161 -3.68 12.01 -0.84
CA MET A 161 -3.76 13.45 -1.04
C MET A 161 -2.99 13.86 -2.31
N ILE A 162 -1.76 13.40 -2.48
CA ILE A 162 -0.95 13.66 -3.69
C ILE A 162 -1.61 13.04 -4.93
N ASN A 163 -2.06 11.79 -4.83
CA ASN A 163 -2.71 11.06 -5.93
C ASN A 163 -4.04 11.68 -6.36
N SER A 164 -4.68 12.50 -5.50
CA SER A 164 -5.94 13.18 -5.86
C SER A 164 -5.77 14.13 -7.05
N ALA A 165 -4.62 14.77 -7.20
CA ALA A 165 -4.33 15.65 -8.32
C ALA A 165 -4.44 14.91 -9.67
N GLY A 166 -3.83 13.72 -9.78
CA GLY A 166 -3.95 12.90 -11.01
C GLY A 166 -5.37 12.42 -11.28
N ARG A 167 -6.13 12.09 -10.22
CA ARG A 167 -7.53 11.66 -10.35
C ARG A 167 -8.46 12.80 -10.77
N MET A 168 -8.09 14.04 -10.48
CA MET A 168 -8.83 15.26 -10.87
C MET A 168 -8.26 15.92 -12.13
N ASN A 169 -7.36 15.24 -12.86
CA ASN A 169 -6.66 15.74 -14.06
C ASN A 169 -5.87 17.04 -13.79
N ARG A 170 -5.32 17.19 -12.59
CA ARG A 170 -4.54 18.35 -12.13
C ARG A 170 -3.19 17.91 -11.54
N THR A 171 -2.46 17.04 -12.27
CA THR A 171 -1.11 16.57 -11.86
C THR A 171 -0.12 17.72 -11.68
N ASP A 172 -0.31 18.82 -12.42
CA ASP A 172 0.43 20.06 -12.30
C ASP A 172 0.46 20.58 -10.85
N VAL A 173 -0.66 20.55 -10.15
CA VAL A 173 -0.78 21.05 -8.76
C VAL A 173 0.13 20.28 -7.81
N ALA A 174 0.13 18.95 -7.89
CA ALA A 174 0.98 18.12 -7.04
C ALA A 174 2.46 18.27 -7.38
N LEU A 175 2.81 18.28 -8.67
CA LEU A 175 4.20 18.44 -9.09
C LEU A 175 4.77 19.80 -8.69
N ASN A 176 4.06 20.89 -9.01
CA ASN A 176 4.48 22.24 -8.67
C ASN A 176 4.63 22.42 -7.15
N LEU A 177 3.69 21.88 -6.36
CA LEU A 177 3.79 21.92 -4.90
C LEU A 177 5.05 21.21 -4.38
N LEU A 178 5.35 20.01 -4.87
CA LEU A 178 6.52 19.26 -4.40
C LEU A 178 7.86 19.90 -4.79
N LEU A 179 7.87 20.76 -5.80
CA LEU A 179 9.03 21.52 -6.27
C LEU A 179 9.07 22.95 -5.72
N GLU A 180 8.01 23.40 -5.04
CA GLU A 180 7.91 24.79 -4.59
C GLU A 180 8.80 25.06 -3.36
N GLU A 181 9.58 26.12 -3.40
CA GLU A 181 10.47 26.59 -2.34
C GLU A 181 9.95 27.85 -1.62
N ASN A 182 9.06 28.60 -2.28
CA ASN A 182 8.46 29.79 -1.66
C ASN A 182 7.36 29.40 -0.66
N PRO A 183 7.45 29.79 0.63
CA PRO A 183 6.51 29.35 1.66
C PRO A 183 5.04 29.76 1.40
N GLU A 184 4.79 30.95 0.85
CA GLU A 184 3.42 31.41 0.59
C GLU A 184 2.79 30.68 -0.60
N LEU A 185 3.57 30.43 -1.66
CA LEU A 185 3.12 29.66 -2.81
C LEU A 185 2.91 28.19 -2.43
N ALA A 186 3.84 27.61 -1.66
CA ALA A 186 3.73 26.25 -1.13
C ALA A 186 2.47 26.09 -0.25
N LYS A 187 2.19 27.03 0.64
CA LYS A 187 0.98 27.02 1.45
C LYS A 187 -0.31 27.10 0.63
N SER A 188 -0.30 27.92 -0.42
CA SER A 188 -1.43 28.02 -1.35
C SER A 188 -1.63 26.71 -2.13
N GLY A 189 -0.55 26.15 -2.67
CA GLY A 189 -0.57 24.88 -3.39
C GLY A 189 -1.02 23.69 -2.52
N ALA A 190 -0.58 23.64 -1.26
CA ALA A 190 -1.02 22.59 -0.32
C ALA A 190 -2.53 22.67 -0.05
N LYS A 191 -3.09 23.87 0.10
CA LYS A 191 -4.55 24.07 0.24
C LYS A 191 -5.31 23.70 -1.03
N GLU A 192 -4.76 24.00 -2.21
CA GLU A 192 -5.38 23.60 -3.49
C GLU A 192 -5.41 22.06 -3.61
N LEU A 193 -4.30 21.41 -3.27
CA LEU A 193 -4.24 19.93 -3.28
C LEU A 193 -5.21 19.30 -2.26
N GLN A 194 -5.35 19.91 -1.08
CA GLN A 194 -6.36 19.48 -0.10
C GLN A 194 -7.78 19.57 -0.66
N LYS A 195 -8.13 20.64 -1.36
CA LYS A 195 -9.45 20.79 -2.02
C LYS A 195 -9.67 19.73 -3.09
N LEU A 196 -8.67 19.42 -3.90
CA LEU A 196 -8.75 18.33 -4.88
C LEU A 196 -8.98 16.98 -4.21
N ASN A 197 -8.36 16.73 -3.06
CA ASN A 197 -8.58 15.51 -2.28
C ASN A 197 -10.00 15.44 -1.69
N GLU A 198 -10.55 16.56 -1.21
CA GLU A 198 -11.93 16.65 -0.75
C GLU A 198 -12.90 16.42 -1.91
N GLU A 199 -12.69 17.04 -3.07
CA GLU A 199 -13.49 16.79 -4.26
C GLU A 199 -13.45 15.32 -4.68
N ARG A 200 -12.28 14.69 -4.70
CA ARG A 200 -12.14 13.25 -4.95
C ARG A 200 -12.99 12.41 -3.98
N LYS A 201 -12.95 12.74 -2.68
CA LYS A 201 -13.76 12.04 -1.65
C LYS A 201 -15.24 12.19 -1.91
N GLU A 202 -15.69 13.42 -2.20
CA GLU A 202 -17.11 13.68 -2.48
C GLU A 202 -17.57 13.01 -3.79
N ARG A 203 -16.74 13.03 -4.83
CA ARG A 203 -17.01 12.35 -6.10
C ARG A 203 -17.13 10.83 -5.89
N THR A 204 -16.27 10.26 -5.04
CA THR A 204 -16.37 8.85 -4.66
C THR A 204 -17.70 8.55 -3.94
N LYS A 205 -18.11 9.38 -2.98
CA LYS A 205 -19.38 9.22 -2.27
C LYS A 205 -20.58 9.30 -3.21
N ARG A 206 -20.59 10.30 -4.11
CA ARG A 206 -21.68 10.46 -5.10
C ARG A 206 -21.78 9.24 -6.00
N ASN A 207 -20.66 8.72 -6.52
CA ASN A 207 -20.68 7.50 -7.32
C ASN A 207 -21.20 6.29 -6.55
N ILE A 208 -20.80 6.09 -5.30
CA ILE A 208 -21.32 5.00 -4.46
C ILE A 208 -22.85 5.11 -4.29
N PHE A 209 -23.34 6.30 -3.98
CA PHE A 209 -24.78 6.52 -3.86
C PHE A 209 -25.53 6.22 -5.18
N LYS A 210 -24.96 6.63 -6.33
CA LYS A 210 -25.52 6.32 -7.66
C LYS A 210 -25.51 4.81 -7.94
N VAL A 211 -24.42 4.11 -7.55
CA VAL A 211 -24.31 2.65 -7.68
C VAL A 211 -25.37 1.94 -6.84
N ASP A 212 -25.60 2.35 -5.59
CA ASP A 212 -26.64 1.77 -4.76
C ASP A 212 -28.01 1.90 -5.41
N SER A 213 -28.30 3.05 -6.00
CA SER A 213 -29.53 3.30 -6.73
C SER A 213 -29.63 2.46 -8.01
N PHE A 214 -28.52 2.31 -8.73
CA PHE A 214 -28.41 1.47 -9.92
C PHE A 214 -28.68 0.00 -9.60
N LEU A 215 -28.02 -0.55 -8.58
CA LEU A 215 -28.15 -1.96 -8.20
C LEU A 215 -29.53 -2.29 -7.64
N LYS A 216 -30.19 -1.35 -6.95
CA LYS A 216 -31.60 -1.53 -6.53
C LYS A 216 -32.54 -1.68 -7.74
N ARG A 217 -32.27 -1.00 -8.87
CA ARG A 217 -33.05 -1.13 -10.12
C ARG A 217 -32.67 -2.37 -10.95
N LYS A 218 -31.44 -2.86 -10.78
CA LYS A 218 -30.83 -3.94 -11.55
C LYS A 218 -30.36 -5.08 -10.66
N LYS A 219 -31.29 -5.60 -9.82
CA LYS A 219 -30.97 -6.65 -8.80
C LYS A 219 -30.31 -7.89 -9.40
N GLU A 220 -30.69 -8.27 -10.60
CA GLU A 220 -30.11 -9.40 -11.31
C GLU A 220 -28.59 -9.31 -11.50
N ARG A 221 -28.03 -8.09 -11.46
CA ARG A 221 -26.59 -7.88 -11.56
C ARG A 221 -25.84 -8.27 -10.29
N THR A 222 -26.50 -8.17 -9.13
CA THR A 222 -25.90 -8.56 -7.86
C THR A 222 -25.80 -10.08 -7.67
N GLU A 223 -26.45 -10.86 -8.55
CA GLU A 223 -26.41 -12.32 -8.55
C GLU A 223 -25.34 -12.89 -9.50
N ARG A 224 -24.73 -12.04 -10.35
CA ARG A 224 -23.71 -12.42 -11.31
C ARG A 224 -22.36 -12.64 -10.63
N SER A 225 -21.53 -13.53 -11.19
CA SER A 225 -20.16 -13.80 -10.71
C SER A 225 -19.27 -12.57 -10.74
N VAL A 226 -19.52 -11.66 -11.66
CA VAL A 226 -18.82 -10.38 -11.78
C VAL A 226 -19.84 -9.24 -11.75
N LEU A 227 -19.61 -8.24 -10.89
CA LEU A 227 -20.46 -7.06 -10.82
C LEU A 227 -20.04 -6.05 -11.90
N PHE A 228 -20.93 -5.81 -12.86
CA PHE A 228 -20.71 -4.88 -13.96
C PHE A 228 -21.55 -3.61 -13.76
N CYS A 229 -20.88 -2.47 -13.53
CA CYS A 229 -21.51 -1.19 -13.22
C CYS A 229 -21.17 -0.14 -14.29
N TYR A 230 -22.19 0.33 -15.00
CA TYR A 230 -22.13 1.48 -15.90
C TYR A 230 -23.45 2.25 -15.87
N GLU A 231 -23.36 3.55 -15.73
CA GLU A 231 -24.43 4.53 -15.98
C GLU A 231 -23.78 5.79 -16.57
N PRO A 232 -24.50 6.52 -17.47
CA PRO A 232 -23.95 7.72 -18.11
C PRO A 232 -23.63 8.88 -17.14
N ASP A 233 -24.19 8.86 -15.95
CA ASP A 233 -24.01 9.89 -14.93
C ASP A 233 -22.95 9.56 -13.89
N PHE A 234 -22.23 8.43 -14.01
CA PHE A 234 -21.09 8.11 -13.17
C PHE A 234 -19.93 9.07 -13.44
N GLU A 235 -19.31 9.54 -12.39
CA GLU A 235 -18.27 10.58 -12.47
C GLU A 235 -16.88 9.97 -12.64
N PRO A 236 -16.05 10.44 -13.61
CA PRO A 236 -14.73 9.88 -13.89
C PRO A 236 -13.70 10.19 -12.80
N GLY A 237 -12.49 9.57 -12.90
CA GLY A 237 -11.32 9.82 -12.06
C GLY A 237 -11.26 8.98 -10.79
N VAL A 238 -12.35 8.36 -10.37
CA VAL A 238 -12.43 7.57 -9.12
C VAL A 238 -12.86 6.12 -9.34
N SER A 239 -12.91 5.65 -10.59
CA SER A 239 -13.41 4.32 -10.97
C SER A 239 -12.75 3.19 -10.18
N GLY A 240 -11.42 3.20 -10.04
CA GLY A 240 -10.70 2.18 -9.27
C GLY A 240 -11.03 2.19 -7.77
N ILE A 241 -11.25 3.38 -7.18
CA ILE A 241 -11.60 3.50 -5.75
C ILE A 241 -13.01 2.96 -5.51
N VAL A 242 -13.95 3.31 -6.39
CA VAL A 242 -15.32 2.82 -6.32
C VAL A 242 -15.36 1.31 -6.52
N ALA A 243 -14.65 0.78 -7.52
CA ALA A 243 -14.57 -0.66 -7.77
C ALA A 243 -14.02 -1.43 -6.55
N THR A 244 -12.93 -0.97 -5.93
CA THR A 244 -12.38 -1.58 -4.72
C THR A 244 -13.40 -1.64 -3.58
N ARG A 245 -14.13 -0.55 -3.34
CA ARG A 245 -15.14 -0.49 -2.30
C ARG A 245 -16.32 -1.43 -2.56
N LEU A 246 -16.73 -1.56 -3.81
CA LEU A 246 -17.79 -2.49 -4.21
C LEU A 246 -17.33 -3.96 -4.08
N VAL A 247 -16.06 -4.26 -4.39
CA VAL A 247 -15.49 -5.60 -4.13
C VAL A 247 -15.59 -5.98 -2.66
N GLU A 248 -15.25 -5.08 -1.75
CA GLU A 248 -15.37 -5.32 -0.30
C GLU A 248 -16.81 -5.56 0.15
N GLU A 249 -17.76 -4.86 -0.44
CA GLU A 249 -19.18 -4.93 -0.09
C GLU A 249 -19.86 -6.17 -0.67
N TYR A 250 -19.63 -6.43 -1.99
CA TYR A 250 -20.33 -7.50 -2.73
C TYR A 250 -19.56 -8.82 -2.79
N LYS A 251 -18.31 -8.87 -2.30
CA LYS A 251 -17.47 -10.07 -2.20
C LYS A 251 -17.32 -10.80 -3.55
N ARG A 252 -17.12 -10.05 -4.61
CA ARG A 252 -16.89 -10.54 -5.98
C ARG A 252 -16.12 -9.55 -6.81
N PRO A 253 -15.52 -9.96 -7.95
CA PRO A 253 -14.86 -9.05 -8.86
C PRO A 253 -15.81 -7.99 -9.42
N VAL A 254 -15.31 -6.76 -9.60
CA VAL A 254 -16.11 -5.60 -10.03
C VAL A 254 -15.48 -4.91 -11.21
N LEU A 255 -16.27 -4.69 -12.28
CA LEU A 255 -16.00 -3.72 -13.32
C LEU A 255 -16.84 -2.45 -13.04
N PHE A 256 -16.16 -1.32 -12.90
CA PHE A 256 -16.81 -0.02 -12.75
C PHE A 256 -16.35 0.90 -13.89
N ILE A 257 -17.31 1.39 -14.67
CA ILE A 257 -17.07 2.14 -15.91
C ILE A 257 -17.70 3.51 -15.79
N THR A 258 -17.00 4.54 -16.26
CA THR A 258 -17.46 5.94 -16.31
C THR A 258 -17.29 6.51 -17.71
N PRO A 259 -18.16 7.43 -18.15
CA PRO A 259 -17.92 8.19 -19.37
C PRO A 259 -16.71 9.12 -19.20
N ASP A 260 -15.96 9.33 -20.28
CA ASP A 260 -14.81 10.24 -20.34
C ASP A 260 -14.65 10.83 -21.75
N HIS A 261 -15.16 12.06 -21.96
CA HIS A 261 -14.99 12.83 -23.21
C HIS A 261 -15.28 12.08 -24.52
N GLY A 262 -16.42 11.42 -24.62
CA GLY A 262 -16.83 10.67 -25.82
C GLY A 262 -16.42 9.18 -25.81
N HIS A 263 -15.53 8.80 -24.90
CA HIS A 263 -15.13 7.42 -24.63
C HIS A 263 -15.63 6.98 -23.26
N ALA A 264 -15.34 5.75 -22.90
CA ALA A 264 -15.53 5.25 -21.54
C ALA A 264 -14.21 4.74 -20.98
N LYS A 265 -13.99 5.00 -19.69
CA LYS A 265 -12.86 4.45 -18.90
C LYS A 265 -13.39 3.57 -17.79
N GLY A 266 -12.77 2.42 -17.60
CA GLY A 266 -13.16 1.50 -16.55
C GLY A 266 -11.98 0.99 -15.74
N SER A 267 -12.33 0.47 -14.57
CA SER A 267 -11.43 -0.27 -13.71
C SER A 267 -12.07 -1.59 -13.33
N ILE A 268 -11.26 -2.65 -13.34
CA ILE A 268 -11.63 -3.95 -12.76
C ILE A 268 -10.82 -4.19 -11.50
N ARG A 269 -11.44 -4.83 -10.52
CA ARG A 269 -10.79 -5.27 -9.27
C ARG A 269 -11.18 -6.71 -8.96
N ALA A 270 -10.21 -7.51 -8.53
CA ALA A 270 -10.42 -8.86 -8.02
C ALA A 270 -11.01 -8.83 -6.60
N TYR A 271 -11.68 -9.89 -6.19
CA TYR A 271 -12.11 -10.08 -4.80
C TYR A 271 -11.09 -10.92 -4.00
N GLY A 272 -10.47 -11.90 -4.61
CA GLY A 272 -9.52 -12.82 -4.02
C GLY A 272 -8.20 -12.85 -4.80
N LYS A 273 -7.78 -14.04 -5.18
CA LYS A 273 -6.53 -14.28 -5.91
C LYS A 273 -6.71 -14.36 -7.42
N GLU A 274 -7.90 -14.04 -7.93
CA GLU A 274 -8.23 -14.15 -9.35
C GLU A 274 -7.40 -13.19 -10.20
N ASN A 275 -6.98 -13.65 -11.38
CA ASN A 275 -6.30 -12.80 -12.35
C ASN A 275 -7.31 -12.10 -13.27
N VAL A 276 -7.70 -10.89 -12.90
CA VAL A 276 -8.68 -10.10 -13.68
C VAL A 276 -8.21 -9.73 -15.08
N LEU A 277 -6.90 -9.74 -15.36
CA LEU A 277 -6.40 -9.53 -16.72
C LEU A 277 -6.78 -10.66 -17.66
N ASN A 278 -6.89 -11.90 -17.15
CA ASN A 278 -7.35 -13.03 -17.95
C ASN A 278 -8.80 -12.84 -18.41
N LEU A 279 -9.66 -12.25 -17.57
CA LEU A 279 -11.02 -11.91 -17.98
C LEU A 279 -11.04 -10.77 -19.01
N LEU A 280 -10.23 -9.71 -18.81
CA LEU A 280 -10.15 -8.61 -19.80
C LEU A 280 -9.65 -9.10 -21.16
N LYS A 281 -8.67 -10.01 -21.20
CA LYS A 281 -8.18 -10.61 -22.45
C LYS A 281 -9.28 -11.31 -23.25
N LYS A 282 -10.28 -11.94 -22.59
CA LYS A 282 -11.42 -12.56 -23.28
C LYS A 282 -12.34 -11.52 -23.98
N ALA A 283 -12.18 -10.24 -23.66
CA ALA A 283 -12.88 -9.11 -24.27
C ALA A 283 -11.95 -8.11 -24.99
N GLU A 284 -10.74 -8.53 -25.34
CA GLU A 284 -9.69 -7.65 -25.89
C GLU A 284 -10.17 -6.86 -27.13
N SER A 285 -10.99 -7.47 -27.97
CA SER A 285 -11.46 -6.87 -29.22
C SER A 285 -12.27 -5.58 -29.08
N VAL A 286 -12.81 -5.29 -27.89
CA VAL A 286 -13.65 -4.09 -27.65
C VAL A 286 -12.87 -2.94 -27.00
N PHE A 287 -11.64 -3.16 -26.55
CA PHE A 287 -10.87 -2.13 -25.88
C PHE A 287 -10.04 -1.31 -26.87
N LEU A 288 -9.97 0.00 -26.63
CA LEU A 288 -8.97 0.87 -27.24
C LEU A 288 -7.60 0.63 -26.57
N GLN A 289 -7.62 0.46 -25.26
CA GLN A 289 -6.45 0.16 -24.44
C GLN A 289 -6.88 -0.54 -23.18
N PHE A 290 -6.10 -1.54 -22.74
CA PHE A 290 -6.27 -2.15 -21.42
C PHE A 290 -4.91 -2.61 -20.86
N GLY A 291 -4.85 -2.75 -19.54
CA GLY A 291 -3.64 -3.21 -18.84
C GLY A 291 -3.82 -3.23 -17.33
N GLY A 292 -2.77 -3.65 -16.64
CA GLY A 292 -2.77 -3.71 -15.18
C GLY A 292 -1.99 -4.90 -14.65
N HIS A 293 -2.42 -5.36 -13.48
CA HIS A 293 -1.84 -6.49 -12.76
C HIS A 293 -2.91 -7.54 -12.45
N LYS A 294 -2.51 -8.67 -11.87
CA LYS A 294 -3.39 -9.78 -11.53
C LYS A 294 -4.66 -9.33 -10.80
N GLU A 295 -4.54 -8.47 -9.81
CA GLU A 295 -5.64 -8.07 -8.92
C GLU A 295 -6.39 -6.81 -9.36
N ALA A 296 -5.84 -6.06 -10.31
CA ALA A 296 -6.38 -4.78 -10.71
C ALA A 296 -6.05 -4.43 -12.16
N GLY A 297 -7.05 -4.09 -12.95
CA GLY A 297 -6.88 -3.62 -14.33
C GLY A 297 -7.59 -2.30 -14.59
N GLY A 298 -7.12 -1.60 -15.63
CA GLY A 298 -7.75 -0.43 -16.20
C GLY A 298 -7.95 -0.61 -17.70
N PHE A 299 -8.95 0.03 -18.26
CA PHE A 299 -9.23 -0.04 -19.69
C PHE A 299 -9.97 1.20 -20.20
N SER A 300 -9.90 1.40 -21.51
CA SER A 300 -10.71 2.40 -22.24
C SER A 300 -11.36 1.77 -23.46
N LEU A 301 -12.54 2.25 -23.83
CA LEU A 301 -13.32 1.77 -24.97
C LEU A 301 -14.26 2.86 -25.48
N GLU A 302 -14.79 2.67 -26.68
CA GLU A 302 -15.87 3.50 -27.20
C GLU A 302 -17.16 3.25 -26.40
N ILE A 303 -17.98 4.29 -26.18
CA ILE A 303 -19.19 4.17 -25.34
C ILE A 303 -20.21 3.20 -25.96
N ASP A 304 -20.33 3.15 -27.28
CA ASP A 304 -21.20 2.23 -27.99
C ASP A 304 -20.80 0.76 -27.88
N LYS A 305 -19.55 0.48 -27.48
CA LYS A 305 -19.02 -0.87 -27.21
C LYS A 305 -19.34 -1.41 -25.82
N ILE A 306 -19.88 -0.61 -24.92
CA ILE A 306 -20.22 -1.06 -23.55
C ILE A 306 -21.20 -2.23 -23.51
N PRO A 307 -22.28 -2.28 -24.34
CA PRO A 307 -23.16 -3.45 -24.39
C PRO A 307 -22.45 -4.72 -24.86
N GLU A 308 -21.55 -4.61 -25.84
CA GLU A 308 -20.74 -5.72 -26.34
C GLU A 308 -19.77 -6.22 -25.24
N LEU A 309 -19.08 -5.29 -24.55
CA LEU A 309 -18.25 -5.63 -23.40
C LEU A 309 -19.04 -6.37 -22.31
N ALA A 310 -20.22 -5.85 -21.94
CA ALA A 310 -21.05 -6.49 -20.92
C ALA A 310 -21.42 -7.91 -21.29
N LYS A 311 -21.76 -8.18 -22.57
CA LYS A 311 -22.05 -9.51 -23.08
C LYS A 311 -20.83 -10.42 -22.95
N LEU A 312 -19.67 -9.99 -23.47
CA LEU A 312 -18.42 -10.77 -23.41
C LEU A 312 -18.00 -11.11 -21.98
N ILE A 313 -18.13 -10.14 -21.05
CA ILE A 313 -17.82 -10.38 -19.64
C ILE A 313 -18.78 -11.41 -19.04
N PHE A 314 -20.09 -11.26 -19.25
CA PHE A 314 -21.06 -12.19 -18.67
C PHE A 314 -20.98 -13.61 -19.29
N ASP A 315 -20.71 -13.72 -20.57
CA ASP A 315 -20.58 -15.01 -21.26
C ASP A 315 -19.33 -15.79 -20.80
N ASN A 316 -18.30 -15.10 -20.30
CA ASN A 316 -17.03 -15.70 -19.88
C ASN A 316 -16.81 -15.75 -18.37
N ALA A 317 -17.54 -14.97 -17.56
CA ALA A 317 -17.24 -14.75 -16.17
C ALA A 317 -17.25 -16.04 -15.31
N ASP A 318 -18.27 -16.89 -15.50
CA ASP A 318 -18.44 -18.11 -14.68
C ASP A 318 -17.32 -19.13 -14.96
N ASN A 319 -16.99 -19.34 -16.24
CA ASN A 319 -15.91 -20.23 -16.64
C ASN A 319 -14.54 -19.70 -16.20
N TRP A 320 -14.30 -18.39 -16.37
CA TRP A 320 -13.09 -17.75 -15.91
C TRP A 320 -12.91 -17.89 -14.38
N LEU A 321 -13.97 -17.64 -13.60
CA LEU A 321 -13.89 -17.73 -12.15
C LEU A 321 -13.61 -19.17 -11.69
N ALA A 322 -14.21 -20.16 -12.34
CA ALA A 322 -13.94 -21.57 -12.06
C ALA A 322 -12.48 -21.95 -12.39
N GLU A 323 -11.93 -21.49 -13.52
CA GLU A 323 -10.53 -21.68 -13.92
C GLU A 323 -9.58 -21.07 -12.85
N GLU A 324 -9.85 -19.84 -12.38
CA GLU A 324 -9.02 -19.14 -11.41
C GLU A 324 -9.07 -19.81 -10.01
N GLN A 325 -10.22 -20.34 -9.60
CA GLN A 325 -10.37 -21.07 -8.33
C GLN A 325 -9.61 -22.41 -8.33
N MET A 326 -9.54 -23.10 -9.46
CA MET A 326 -8.76 -24.35 -9.60
C MET A 326 -7.24 -24.10 -9.50
N THR A 327 -6.77 -22.92 -9.90
CA THR A 327 -5.34 -22.59 -9.90
C THR A 327 -4.87 -22.00 -8.56
N SER A 328 -5.77 -21.59 -7.70
CA SER A 328 -5.45 -20.98 -6.39
C SER A 328 -5.27 -22.03 -5.29
N THR A 329 -4.25 -22.89 -5.42
CA THR A 329 -3.80 -23.75 -4.34
C THR A 329 -2.63 -23.11 -3.60
N SER A 330 -2.91 -22.37 -2.53
CA SER A 330 -2.09 -22.33 -1.30
C SER A 330 -2.80 -21.46 -0.27
N GLU A 331 -3.31 -22.06 0.75
CA GLU A 331 -3.57 -21.41 2.02
C GLU A 331 -2.23 -20.90 2.56
N GLN A 332 -2.00 -19.61 2.48
CA GLN A 332 -1.03 -19.00 3.38
C GLN A 332 -1.66 -19.12 4.77
N THR A 333 -1.19 -20.07 5.54
CA THR A 333 -1.46 -20.16 6.97
C THR A 333 -0.79 -18.93 7.59
N GLU A 334 -1.53 -17.85 7.78
CA GLU A 334 -1.07 -16.73 8.58
C GLU A 334 -0.71 -17.29 9.96
N SER A 335 0.53 -17.12 10.39
CA SER A 335 0.95 -17.57 11.72
C SER A 335 0.24 -16.72 12.75
N LEU A 336 -0.81 -17.28 13.35
CA LEU A 336 -1.58 -16.62 14.39
C LEU A 336 -0.87 -16.80 15.74
N ILE A 337 -0.55 -15.68 16.38
CA ILE A 337 -0.03 -15.68 17.74
C ILE A 337 -1.24 -15.68 18.69
N SER A 338 -1.35 -16.72 19.53
CA SER A 338 -2.41 -16.77 20.53
C SER A 338 -2.03 -15.96 21.77
N LEU A 339 -2.91 -15.06 22.19
CA LEU A 339 -2.76 -14.25 23.39
C LEU A 339 -3.91 -14.52 24.36
N LYS A 340 -3.59 -14.42 25.65
CA LYS A 340 -4.61 -14.28 26.69
C LYS A 340 -5.06 -12.81 26.78
N PRO A 341 -6.29 -12.51 27.23
CA PRO A 341 -6.76 -11.14 27.37
C PRO A 341 -5.80 -10.22 28.15
N GLU A 342 -5.18 -10.69 29.22
CA GLU A 342 -4.24 -9.94 30.05
C GLU A 342 -2.90 -9.64 29.36
N GLU A 343 -2.57 -10.36 28.30
CA GLU A 343 -1.36 -10.15 27.48
C GLU A 343 -1.54 -9.02 26.47
N LEU A 344 -2.76 -8.57 26.22
CA LEU A 344 -3.03 -7.36 25.43
C LEU A 344 -2.54 -6.12 26.18
N ASN A 345 -1.31 -5.71 25.99
CA ASN A 345 -0.75 -4.58 26.72
C ASN A 345 0.18 -3.72 25.84
N PRO A 346 0.48 -2.47 26.26
CA PRO A 346 1.34 -1.58 25.51
C PRO A 346 2.76 -2.09 25.26
N LYS A 347 3.27 -2.99 26.10
CA LYS A 347 4.61 -3.54 25.95
C LYS A 347 4.72 -4.41 24.70
N ILE A 348 3.72 -5.27 24.42
CA ILE A 348 3.68 -6.05 23.17
C ILE A 348 3.70 -5.13 21.96
N PHE A 349 2.93 -4.04 22.01
CA PHE A 349 2.90 -3.08 20.91
C PHE A 349 4.28 -2.41 20.69
N GLN A 350 4.99 -2.05 21.76
CA GLN A 350 6.34 -1.50 21.66
C GLN A 350 7.33 -2.53 21.09
N GLU A 351 7.24 -3.80 21.49
CA GLU A 351 8.06 -4.88 20.94
C GLU A 351 7.78 -5.09 19.43
N LEU A 352 6.54 -4.91 18.98
CA LEU A 352 6.18 -4.98 17.56
C LEU A 352 6.77 -3.86 16.73
N SER A 353 7.06 -2.71 17.31
CA SER A 353 7.58 -1.55 16.57
C SER A 353 8.89 -1.83 15.83
N ILE A 354 9.67 -2.83 16.27
CA ILE A 354 10.89 -3.27 15.58
C ILE A 354 10.61 -3.88 14.20
N PHE A 355 9.37 -4.37 13.97
CA PHE A 355 8.93 -4.94 12.70
C PHE A 355 8.34 -3.91 11.75
N GLU A 356 8.16 -2.66 12.17
CA GLU A 356 7.73 -1.57 11.31
C GLU A 356 8.77 -1.25 10.21
N PRO A 357 8.35 -0.66 9.09
CA PRO A 357 6.99 -0.26 8.70
C PRO A 357 6.13 -1.44 8.25
N PHE A 358 4.87 -1.47 8.69
CA PHE A 358 3.89 -2.43 8.21
C PHE A 358 3.24 -1.97 6.91
N GLY A 359 2.83 -2.92 6.07
CA GLY A 359 2.16 -2.66 4.80
C GLY A 359 2.15 -3.88 3.89
N HIS A 360 2.22 -3.68 2.58
CA HIS A 360 2.19 -4.78 1.61
C HIS A 360 3.37 -5.73 1.83
N GLU A 361 3.09 -7.04 1.92
CA GLU A 361 4.02 -8.13 2.24
C GLU A 361 4.82 -8.02 3.56
N ASN A 362 4.45 -7.06 4.40
CA ASN A 362 4.86 -6.99 5.80
C ASN A 362 3.64 -6.59 6.65
N PRO A 363 2.61 -7.45 6.74
CA PRO A 363 1.37 -7.11 7.44
C PRO A 363 1.58 -6.94 8.94
N ILE A 364 0.67 -6.19 9.57
CA ILE A 364 0.59 -6.15 11.04
C ILE A 364 0.26 -7.57 11.53
N PRO A 365 0.99 -8.08 12.54
CA PRO A 365 0.71 -9.40 13.10
C PRO A 365 -0.73 -9.55 13.59
N LEU A 366 -1.35 -10.68 13.24
CA LEU A 366 -2.68 -11.04 13.73
C LEU A 366 -2.54 -11.88 14.99
N TYR A 367 -3.34 -11.54 15.98
CA TYR A 367 -3.45 -12.25 17.24
C TYR A 367 -4.80 -12.96 17.34
N SER A 368 -4.81 -14.11 17.96
CA SER A 368 -6.04 -14.79 18.37
C SER A 368 -6.24 -14.70 19.88
N ILE A 369 -7.46 -14.43 20.30
CA ILE A 369 -7.87 -14.51 21.69
C ILE A 369 -9.02 -15.51 21.76
N LYS A 370 -8.77 -16.64 22.41
CA LYS A 370 -9.74 -17.71 22.54
C LYS A 370 -10.62 -17.52 23.78
N ASN A 371 -11.89 -17.95 23.70
CA ASN A 371 -12.85 -17.89 24.80
C ASN A 371 -13.00 -16.48 25.41
N ALA A 372 -12.94 -15.44 24.59
CA ALA A 372 -13.09 -14.07 25.04
C ALA A 372 -14.49 -13.79 25.58
N LYS A 373 -14.59 -13.33 26.83
CA LYS A 373 -15.86 -12.86 27.41
C LYS A 373 -16.00 -11.36 27.17
N ILE A 374 -17.05 -10.98 26.47
CA ILE A 374 -17.30 -9.62 26.02
C ILE A 374 -18.14 -8.85 27.00
N TYR A 375 -17.78 -7.59 27.25
CA TYR A 375 -18.62 -6.70 28.09
C TYR A 375 -18.49 -5.23 27.59
N HIS A 376 -19.35 -4.34 28.11
CA HIS A 376 -19.42 -2.91 27.77
C HIS A 376 -19.48 -2.65 26.25
N THR A 377 -20.34 -3.36 25.55
CA THR A 377 -20.57 -3.14 24.12
C THR A 377 -21.29 -1.83 23.86
N LYS A 378 -20.74 -1.04 22.92
CA LYS A 378 -21.33 0.21 22.46
C LYS A 378 -21.40 0.25 20.94
N PRO A 379 -22.59 0.11 20.35
CA PRO A 379 -22.81 0.31 18.92
C PRO A 379 -22.49 1.75 18.50
N MET A 380 -21.95 1.90 17.30
CA MET A 380 -21.63 3.16 16.64
C MET A 380 -22.18 3.15 15.22
N THR A 381 -22.54 4.33 14.67
CA THR A 381 -23.03 4.47 13.30
C THR A 381 -24.14 3.46 12.97
N ASP A 382 -25.25 3.53 13.70
CA ASP A 382 -26.42 2.67 13.53
C ASP A 382 -26.11 1.15 13.62
N GLY A 383 -25.13 0.79 14.46
CA GLY A 383 -24.68 -0.58 14.66
C GLY A 383 -23.74 -1.12 13.61
N LYS A 384 -23.30 -0.29 12.64
CA LYS A 384 -22.32 -0.69 11.63
C LYS A 384 -20.96 -1.03 12.24
N HIS A 385 -20.58 -0.34 13.31
CA HIS A 385 -19.34 -0.56 14.06
C HIS A 385 -19.69 -0.81 15.53
N VAL A 386 -18.82 -1.53 16.24
CA VAL A 386 -19.01 -1.79 17.67
C VAL A 386 -17.69 -1.59 18.40
N ARG A 387 -17.78 -0.86 19.51
CA ARG A 387 -16.73 -0.78 20.51
C ARG A 387 -17.11 -1.65 21.71
N PHE A 388 -16.16 -2.39 22.25
CA PHE A 388 -16.41 -3.30 23.36
C PHE A 388 -15.15 -3.50 24.21
N ARG A 389 -15.25 -4.30 25.25
CA ARG A 389 -14.13 -4.72 26.10
C ARG A 389 -14.13 -6.23 26.28
N ILE A 390 -12.95 -6.78 26.55
CA ILE A 390 -12.73 -8.20 26.84
C ILE A 390 -12.41 -8.33 28.32
N LEU A 391 -13.06 -9.24 29.02
CA LEU A 391 -12.79 -9.51 30.42
C LEU A 391 -11.35 -10.04 30.61
N GLY A 392 -10.61 -9.44 31.54
CA GLY A 392 -9.19 -9.72 31.77
C GLY A 392 -8.23 -8.84 30.96
N ALA A 393 -8.66 -8.18 29.88
CA ALA A 393 -7.84 -7.23 29.17
C ALA A 393 -7.69 -5.90 29.93
N PRO A 394 -6.53 -5.21 29.83
CA PRO A 394 -6.34 -3.90 30.46
C PRO A 394 -7.38 -2.88 30.02
N GLU A 395 -7.86 -2.06 30.95
CA GLU A 395 -8.86 -1.01 30.65
C GLU A 395 -8.37 0.06 29.66
N SER A 396 -7.06 0.22 29.52
CA SER A 396 -6.46 1.13 28.56
C SER A 396 -6.69 0.70 27.10
N ILE A 397 -6.97 -0.58 26.85
CA ILE A 397 -7.16 -1.12 25.49
C ILE A 397 -8.64 -1.18 25.15
N GLN A 398 -9.00 -0.54 24.05
CA GLN A 398 -10.35 -0.61 23.46
C GLN A 398 -10.37 -1.63 22.33
N CYS A 399 -11.40 -2.47 22.32
CA CYS A 399 -11.63 -3.41 21.22
C CYS A 399 -12.66 -2.82 20.25
N LEU A 400 -12.41 -2.98 18.95
CA LEU A 400 -13.23 -2.40 17.89
C LEU A 400 -13.51 -3.42 16.78
N ILE A 401 -14.72 -3.40 16.28
CA ILE A 401 -15.12 -4.06 15.03
C ILE A 401 -15.64 -3.02 14.07
N TRP A 402 -15.07 -3.03 12.87
CA TRP A 402 -15.48 -2.16 11.78
C TRP A 402 -16.36 -2.91 10.77
N ASN A 403 -17.43 -2.25 10.29
CA ASN A 403 -18.34 -2.71 9.21
C ASN A 403 -19.13 -4.02 9.46
N ARG A 404 -18.87 -4.75 10.55
CA ARG A 404 -19.53 -6.01 10.91
C ARG A 404 -20.20 -5.96 12.29
N GLY A 405 -20.53 -4.76 12.75
CA GLY A 405 -21.07 -4.57 14.09
C GLY A 405 -22.41 -5.29 14.33
N LYS A 406 -23.30 -5.34 13.33
CA LYS A 406 -24.60 -6.03 13.45
C LYS A 406 -24.42 -7.54 13.64
N ASP A 407 -23.59 -8.18 12.81
CA ASP A 407 -23.27 -9.61 12.91
C ASP A 407 -22.68 -9.94 14.27
N PHE A 408 -21.76 -9.09 14.76
CA PHE A 408 -21.14 -9.25 16.07
C PHE A 408 -22.15 -9.12 17.21
N LEU A 409 -23.03 -8.13 17.17
CA LEU A 409 -24.07 -7.94 18.19
C LEU A 409 -25.05 -9.10 18.22
N GLU A 410 -25.40 -9.65 17.07
CA GLU A 410 -26.24 -10.84 16.98
C GLU A 410 -25.53 -12.05 17.61
N LEU A 411 -24.25 -12.25 17.32
CA LEU A 411 -23.50 -13.39 17.84
C LEU A 411 -23.35 -13.32 19.37
N ILE A 412 -22.96 -12.18 19.93
CA ILE A 412 -22.83 -12.04 21.40
C ILE A 412 -24.15 -12.18 22.15
N SER A 413 -25.29 -11.97 21.50
CA SER A 413 -26.60 -12.19 22.13
C SER A 413 -26.92 -13.67 22.31
N LYS A 414 -26.25 -14.56 21.59
CA LYS A 414 -26.49 -16.01 21.58
C LYS A 414 -25.36 -16.80 22.24
N SER A 415 -24.17 -16.22 22.36
CA SER A 415 -22.95 -16.92 22.77
C SER A 415 -22.41 -16.36 24.10
N VAL A 416 -21.82 -17.23 24.93
CA VAL A 416 -21.23 -16.86 26.23
C VAL A 416 -19.79 -16.34 26.05
N SER A 417 -19.09 -16.87 25.07
CA SER A 417 -17.69 -16.49 24.73
C SER A 417 -17.45 -16.58 23.23
N LEU A 418 -16.50 -15.78 22.77
CA LEU A 418 -16.10 -15.70 21.35
C LEU A 418 -14.62 -15.94 21.19
N ASP A 419 -14.26 -16.56 20.07
CA ASP A 419 -12.91 -16.53 19.55
C ASP A 419 -12.75 -15.31 18.65
N LEU A 420 -11.72 -14.53 18.92
CA LEU A 420 -11.46 -13.27 18.24
C LEU A 420 -10.08 -13.31 17.55
N TRP A 421 -10.00 -12.74 16.35
CA TRP A 421 -8.74 -12.54 15.63
C TRP A 421 -8.65 -11.08 15.24
N GLY A 422 -7.51 -10.46 15.56
CA GLY A 422 -7.34 -9.04 15.32
C GLY A 422 -5.89 -8.58 15.46
N SER A 423 -5.67 -7.30 15.21
CA SER A 423 -4.39 -6.62 15.32
C SER A 423 -4.40 -5.58 16.44
N LEU A 424 -3.22 -5.34 17.02
CA LEU A 424 -2.99 -4.20 17.92
C LEU A 424 -2.57 -2.99 17.07
N GLU A 425 -3.32 -1.91 17.17
CA GLU A 425 -3.06 -0.68 16.44
C GLU A 425 -3.15 0.55 17.33
N GLU A 426 -2.32 1.55 17.05
CA GLU A 426 -2.47 2.88 17.62
C GLU A 426 -3.55 3.67 16.88
N SER A 427 -4.34 4.39 17.65
CA SER A 427 -5.32 5.33 17.14
C SER A 427 -5.19 6.66 17.86
N THR A 428 -5.01 7.74 17.09
CA THR A 428 -5.01 9.11 17.61
C THR A 428 -6.33 9.77 17.30
N PHE A 429 -6.96 10.26 18.34
CA PHE A 429 -8.18 11.05 18.22
C PHE A 429 -8.09 12.27 19.14
N ARG A 430 -8.21 13.47 18.58
CA ARG A 430 -8.09 14.76 19.32
C ARG A 430 -6.81 14.81 20.16
N SER A 431 -5.67 14.51 19.53
CA SER A 431 -4.34 14.50 20.16
C SER A 431 -4.16 13.53 21.34
N LYS A 432 -5.06 12.55 21.49
CA LYS A 432 -4.90 11.45 22.44
C LYS A 432 -4.66 10.15 21.68
N THR A 433 -3.51 9.57 21.90
CA THR A 433 -3.19 8.23 21.37
C THR A 433 -3.68 7.16 22.33
N SER A 434 -4.33 6.15 21.78
CA SER A 434 -4.78 4.97 22.51
C SER A 434 -4.46 3.71 21.72
N LEU A 435 -4.10 2.66 22.42
CA LEU A 435 -3.93 1.34 21.81
C LEU A 435 -5.30 0.67 21.69
N GLN A 436 -5.54 0.09 20.52
CA GLN A 436 -6.81 -0.55 20.18
C GLN A 436 -6.55 -1.96 19.65
N PHE A 437 -7.43 -2.89 20.01
CA PHE A 437 -7.48 -4.21 19.39
C PHE A 437 -8.57 -4.20 18.32
N ILE A 438 -8.15 -4.19 17.07
CA ILE A 438 -9.05 -4.16 15.90
C ILE A 438 -9.36 -5.60 15.52
N VAL A 439 -10.60 -6.01 15.75
CA VAL A 439 -11.04 -7.38 15.44
C VAL A 439 -11.47 -7.50 13.99
N ASN A 440 -10.74 -8.35 13.25
CA ASN A 440 -10.93 -8.62 11.83
C ASN A 440 -11.88 -9.79 11.60
N TYR A 441 -11.80 -10.83 12.46
CA TYR A 441 -12.63 -12.00 12.41
C TYR A 441 -13.09 -12.43 13.83
N PHE A 442 -14.27 -13.02 13.91
CA PHE A 442 -14.83 -13.52 15.16
C PHE A 442 -15.79 -14.69 14.89
N GLN A 443 -15.85 -15.61 15.83
CA GLN A 443 -16.77 -16.73 15.82
C GLN A 443 -17.15 -17.13 17.26
N GLU A 444 -18.18 -17.96 17.40
CA GLU A 444 -18.50 -18.60 18.67
C GLU A 444 -17.36 -19.54 19.09
N SER A 445 -17.02 -19.55 20.38
CA SER A 445 -16.00 -20.48 20.88
C SER A 445 -16.57 -21.90 20.91
N GLU A 446 -15.82 -22.83 20.37
CA GLU A 446 -16.09 -24.26 20.55
C GLU A 446 -15.83 -24.63 22.03
N ASN A 447 -16.78 -25.29 22.67
CA ASN A 447 -16.69 -25.74 24.08
C ASN A 447 -15.63 -26.83 24.27
#